data_53631802da0ee8727050360edd56f0b6
#
_entry.id   53631802da0ee8727050360edd56f0b6
#
_cell.length_a   1.000
_cell.length_b   1.000
_cell.length_c   1.000
_cell.angle_alpha   90.00
_cell.angle_beta   90.00
_cell.angle_gamma   90.00
#
_symmetry.space_group_name_H-M   'P 1'
#
loop_
_entity.id
_entity.type
_entity.pdbx_description
1 polymer ?
#
loop_
_entity_poly.entity_id
_entity_poly.type
_entity_poly.pdbx_seq_one_letter_code
_entity_poly.pdbx_strand_id
1 'polypeptide(L)'
;MKHIICALLMVATALGMGSCKNQNSASQESGDTDTVAVTTVQFNADSAYAEIVAQCDFGPRVPNTEAHAACCRYIVERFKSLGLSVIEQKADLKTFEGKTWHSTNIIASYKPELKDRIIICSHWDSRPWADADPDTAKHRTPVMAANDGASGVAVMIEVARLLDQLKPAVGIDFICFDSEDGGAPYWEEAKAPQDGSDWCLGSQYWSSHPHVEGYTARYGILLDMVGGTDARYCYEGVSLRYARDVTLRLWDAAQRAGAGNLFLQQEGGYAQDDHVPMNEVAGIPTVDIIPFVEGEHTFGATWHTVSDTPENISRETLRGVGQTLLQMISEEK
;
A
#
# COMPACT_ATOMS: atom_id res chain seq x y z
N MET A 1 37.89 12.66 -48.14
CA MET A 1 38.29 11.95 -49.37
C MET A 1 37.89 10.49 -49.27
N LYS A 2 37.22 10.09 -50.32
CA LYS A 2 36.76 8.78 -50.79
C LYS A 2 35.36 8.35 -50.37
N HIS A 3 34.43 8.68 -51.26
CA HIS A 3 33.16 8.04 -51.53
C HIS A 3 33.38 6.60 -52.03
N ILE A 4 32.50 5.68 -51.69
CA ILE A 4 32.14 4.54 -52.54
C ILE A 4 30.63 4.34 -52.48
N ILE A 5 30.03 4.51 -53.65
CA ILE A 5 28.66 4.18 -54.05
C ILE A 5 28.70 2.78 -54.68
N CYS A 6 27.71 1.92 -54.40
CA CYS A 6 27.25 0.83 -55.26
C CYS A 6 25.92 0.33 -54.69
N ALA A 7 24.86 0.48 -55.32
CA ALA A 7 24.23 0.15 -56.60
C ALA A 7 23.17 -0.94 -56.41
N LEU A 8 21.97 -0.60 -56.81
CA LEU A 8 20.74 -1.42 -56.90
C LEU A 8 20.96 -2.70 -57.72
N LEU A 9 20.23 -3.76 -57.36
CA LEU A 9 19.76 -4.73 -58.35
C LEU A 9 18.29 -5.11 -58.03
N MET A 10 17.41 -4.66 -58.94
CA MET A 10 16.06 -5.19 -59.08
C MET A 10 16.10 -6.48 -59.92
N VAL A 11 15.40 -7.52 -59.47
CA VAL A 11 14.96 -8.60 -60.36
C VAL A 11 13.48 -8.82 -60.16
N ALA A 12 12.72 -8.47 -61.18
CA ALA A 12 11.32 -8.83 -61.31
C ALA A 12 11.23 -10.11 -62.16
N THR A 13 10.50 -11.09 -61.71
CA THR A 13 9.96 -12.13 -62.60
C THR A 13 8.52 -12.45 -62.19
N ALA A 14 7.68 -12.50 -63.21
CA ALA A 14 6.24 -12.59 -63.17
C ALA A 14 5.74 -14.02 -63.39
N LEU A 15 4.50 -14.24 -62.97
CA LEU A 15 3.47 -15.08 -63.50
C LEU A 15 3.53 -16.62 -63.30
N GLY A 16 2.52 -17.13 -62.63
CA GLY A 16 2.06 -18.51 -62.62
C GLY A 16 0.71 -18.63 -61.97
N MET A 17 -0.38 -18.49 -62.75
CA MET A 17 -1.75 -18.83 -62.30
C MET A 17 -1.89 -20.34 -62.13
N GLY A 18 -2.36 -20.77 -60.96
CA GLY A 18 -2.74 -22.13 -60.69
C GLY A 18 -3.89 -22.16 -59.68
N SER A 19 -5.12 -22.28 -60.21
CA SER A 19 -6.33 -22.47 -59.45
C SER A 19 -6.39 -23.93 -58.95
N CYS A 20 -6.40 -24.14 -57.64
CA CYS A 20 -6.94 -25.39 -57.03
C CYS A 20 -7.75 -25.03 -55.79
N LYS A 21 -9.05 -25.23 -55.89
CA LYS A 21 -9.96 -25.34 -54.78
C LYS A 21 -9.51 -26.49 -53.86
N ASN A 22 -9.20 -26.14 -52.61
CA ASN A 22 -9.27 -27.15 -51.55
C ASN A 22 -9.94 -26.51 -50.33
N GLN A 23 -11.09 -27.05 -49.97
CA GLN A 23 -11.78 -26.81 -48.72
C GLN A 23 -10.94 -27.42 -47.62
N ASN A 24 -10.37 -26.58 -46.78
CA ASN A 24 -9.93 -26.99 -45.45
C ASN A 24 -10.65 -26.10 -44.43
N SER A 25 -11.52 -26.75 -43.66
CA SER A 25 -12.10 -26.29 -42.43
C SER A 25 -10.97 -25.80 -41.51
N ALA A 26 -10.80 -24.47 -41.41
CA ALA A 26 -10.03 -23.88 -40.33
C ALA A 26 -10.85 -24.07 -39.05
N SER A 27 -10.39 -24.96 -38.20
CA SER A 27 -10.74 -24.96 -36.79
C SER A 27 -10.30 -23.59 -36.24
N GLN A 28 -11.30 -22.74 -35.94
CA GLN A 28 -11.09 -21.62 -35.05
C GLN A 28 -10.66 -22.20 -33.69
N GLU A 29 -9.39 -22.15 -33.38
CA GLU A 29 -8.97 -22.11 -31.99
C GLU A 29 -9.56 -20.82 -31.40
N SER A 30 -10.68 -20.96 -30.70
CA SER A 30 -11.13 -19.97 -29.75
C SER A 30 -10.07 -19.93 -28.65
N GLY A 31 -9.10 -19.04 -28.79
CA GLY A 31 -8.28 -18.59 -27.66
C GLY A 31 -9.24 -17.97 -26.66
N ASP A 32 -9.57 -18.76 -25.65
CA ASP A 32 -10.26 -18.28 -24.45
C ASP A 32 -9.26 -17.35 -23.76
N THR A 33 -9.26 -16.08 -24.14
CA THR A 33 -8.64 -15.04 -23.34
C THR A 33 -9.54 -14.94 -22.12
N ASP A 34 -9.10 -15.57 -21.01
CA ASP A 34 -9.69 -15.42 -19.68
C ASP A 34 -9.72 -13.92 -19.37
N THR A 35 -10.76 -13.22 -19.79
CA THR A 35 -10.95 -11.81 -19.51
C THR A 35 -11.30 -11.72 -18.04
N VAL A 36 -10.32 -11.28 -17.23
CA VAL A 36 -10.52 -11.03 -15.80
C VAL A 36 -11.67 -10.05 -15.64
N ALA A 37 -12.72 -10.49 -14.95
CA ALA A 37 -13.93 -9.69 -14.78
C ALA A 37 -13.66 -8.51 -13.85
N VAL A 38 -14.21 -7.34 -14.20
CA VAL A 38 -14.18 -6.18 -13.31
C VAL A 38 -15.19 -6.39 -12.16
N THR A 39 -14.76 -6.18 -10.92
CA THR A 39 -15.66 -6.31 -9.76
C THR A 39 -16.79 -5.27 -9.81
N THR A 40 -17.99 -5.72 -9.45
CA THR A 40 -19.17 -4.84 -9.34
C THR A 40 -19.31 -4.20 -7.95
N VAL A 41 -18.53 -4.66 -6.97
CA VAL A 41 -18.51 -4.08 -5.62
C VAL A 41 -17.82 -2.73 -5.67
N GLN A 42 -18.48 -1.69 -5.15
CA GLN A 42 -18.00 -0.32 -5.23
C GLN A 42 -17.47 0.16 -3.89
N PHE A 43 -16.27 0.71 -3.91
CA PHE A 43 -15.66 1.35 -2.74
C PHE A 43 -16.35 2.68 -2.42
N ASN A 44 -16.66 2.90 -1.14
CA ASN A 44 -17.28 4.14 -0.68
C ASN A 44 -16.25 5.08 -0.05
N ALA A 45 -15.78 6.03 -0.84
CA ALA A 45 -14.79 7.01 -0.41
C ALA A 45 -15.28 7.96 0.71
N ASP A 46 -16.58 8.23 0.79
CA ASP A 46 -17.13 9.06 1.89
C ASP A 46 -17.11 8.30 3.21
N SER A 47 -17.34 6.97 3.18
CA SER A 47 -17.21 6.11 4.35
C SER A 47 -15.75 6.07 4.82
N ALA A 48 -14.78 5.86 3.91
CA ALA A 48 -13.37 5.88 4.25
C ALA A 48 -12.92 7.26 4.79
N TYR A 49 -13.37 8.34 4.17
CA TYR A 49 -13.07 9.69 4.66
C TYR A 49 -13.61 9.92 6.08
N ALA A 50 -14.80 9.42 6.39
CA ALA A 50 -15.36 9.51 7.74
C ALA A 50 -14.51 8.75 8.77
N GLU A 51 -13.90 7.62 8.40
CA GLU A 51 -12.96 6.89 9.25
C GLU A 51 -11.65 7.68 9.49
N ILE A 52 -11.17 8.46 8.50
CA ILE A 52 -10.03 9.37 8.71
C ILE A 52 -10.37 10.45 9.72
N VAL A 53 -11.51 11.12 9.54
CA VAL A 53 -11.97 12.17 10.46
C VAL A 53 -12.10 11.62 11.88
N ALA A 54 -12.71 10.43 12.05
CA ALA A 54 -12.89 9.81 13.36
C ALA A 54 -11.55 9.49 14.05
N GLN A 55 -10.50 9.08 13.29
CA GLN A 55 -9.16 8.86 13.84
C GLN A 55 -8.52 10.20 14.24
N CYS A 56 -8.64 11.25 13.39
CA CYS A 56 -8.09 12.57 13.65
C CYS A 56 -8.78 13.30 14.83
N ASP A 57 -10.05 13.01 15.09
CA ASP A 57 -10.81 13.60 16.21
C ASP A 57 -10.21 13.23 17.59
N PHE A 58 -9.41 12.18 17.70
CA PHE A 58 -8.64 11.86 18.90
C PHE A 58 -7.41 12.77 19.08
N GLY A 59 -6.95 13.43 18.01
CA GLY A 59 -5.69 14.17 17.92
C GLY A 59 -4.54 13.30 17.38
N PRO A 60 -3.31 13.84 17.39
CA PRO A 60 -2.12 13.10 16.97
C PRO A 60 -1.95 11.79 17.77
N ARG A 61 -1.84 10.66 17.07
CA ARG A 61 -1.74 9.32 17.66
C ARG A 61 -0.29 8.96 18.00
N VAL A 62 0.44 9.90 18.60
CA VAL A 62 1.82 9.65 19.03
C VAL A 62 1.85 8.57 20.11
N PRO A 63 2.71 7.55 20.01
CA PRO A 63 2.80 6.46 20.99
C PRO A 63 2.94 6.97 22.44
N ASN A 64 2.33 6.27 23.38
CA ASN A 64 2.24 6.61 24.82
C ASN A 64 1.32 7.79 25.17
N THR A 65 0.57 8.36 24.22
CA THR A 65 -0.43 9.40 24.52
C THR A 65 -1.83 8.82 24.74
N GLU A 66 -2.72 9.61 25.36
CA GLU A 66 -4.13 9.19 25.53
C GLU A 66 -4.85 9.14 24.17
N ALA A 67 -4.54 10.05 23.23
CA ALA A 67 -5.05 10.03 21.87
C ALA A 67 -4.72 8.71 21.15
N HIS A 68 -3.47 8.27 21.24
CA HIS A 68 -3.02 6.97 20.73
C HIS A 68 -3.81 5.81 21.35
N ALA A 69 -3.89 5.75 22.68
CA ALA A 69 -4.62 4.68 23.36
C ALA A 69 -6.13 4.68 23.01
N ALA A 70 -6.75 5.85 22.85
CA ALA A 70 -8.14 5.98 22.47
C ALA A 70 -8.41 5.57 21.02
N CYS A 71 -7.53 5.98 20.09
CA CYS A 71 -7.62 5.60 18.69
C CYS A 71 -7.38 4.09 18.50
N CYS A 72 -6.43 3.48 19.22
CA CYS A 72 -6.24 2.03 19.25
C CYS A 72 -7.55 1.30 19.57
N ARG A 73 -8.22 1.68 20.65
CA ARG A 73 -9.52 1.09 21.04
C ARG A 73 -10.57 1.28 19.94
N TYR A 74 -10.61 2.46 19.32
CA TYR A 74 -11.52 2.75 18.22
C TYR A 74 -11.30 1.80 17.05
N ILE A 75 -10.08 1.66 16.55
CA ILE A 75 -9.74 0.79 15.42
C ILE A 75 -10.10 -0.68 15.73
N VAL A 76 -9.75 -1.16 16.93
CA VAL A 76 -10.09 -2.50 17.40
C VAL A 76 -11.61 -2.74 17.35
N GLU A 77 -12.39 -1.81 17.91
CA GLU A 77 -13.86 -1.95 17.94
C GLU A 77 -14.49 -1.81 16.55
N ARG A 78 -13.89 -0.99 15.65
CA ARG A 78 -14.36 -0.90 14.26
C ARG A 78 -14.23 -2.25 13.56
N PHE A 79 -13.07 -2.90 13.59
CA PHE A 79 -12.90 -4.21 12.95
C PHE A 79 -13.78 -5.30 13.61
N LYS A 80 -13.89 -5.31 14.95
CA LYS A 80 -14.80 -6.23 15.65
C LYS A 80 -16.27 -6.02 15.22
N SER A 81 -16.71 -4.77 15.07
CA SER A 81 -18.08 -4.46 14.64
C SER A 81 -18.40 -4.94 13.22
N LEU A 82 -17.37 -5.16 12.39
CA LEU A 82 -17.46 -5.76 11.05
C LEU A 82 -17.37 -7.29 11.07
N GLY A 83 -17.31 -7.92 12.27
CA GLY A 83 -17.29 -9.37 12.42
C GLY A 83 -15.91 -10.01 12.28
N LEU A 84 -14.83 -9.24 12.24
CA LEU A 84 -13.47 -9.79 12.16
C LEU A 84 -12.97 -10.25 13.53
N SER A 85 -12.13 -11.29 13.53
CA SER A 85 -11.33 -11.68 14.70
C SER A 85 -10.20 -10.70 14.90
N VAL A 86 -10.05 -10.09 16.09
CA VAL A 86 -9.03 -9.08 16.34
C VAL A 86 -8.07 -9.53 17.43
N ILE A 87 -6.78 -9.42 17.15
CA ILE A 87 -5.66 -9.63 18.08
C ILE A 87 -4.95 -8.29 18.27
N GLU A 88 -4.70 -7.93 19.54
CA GLU A 88 -3.85 -6.81 19.91
C GLU A 88 -2.47 -7.37 20.31
N GLN A 89 -1.47 -7.17 19.46
CA GLN A 89 -0.09 -7.58 19.73
C GLN A 89 0.66 -6.43 20.39
N LYS A 90 0.86 -6.53 21.70
CA LYS A 90 1.53 -5.50 22.50
C LYS A 90 3.02 -5.77 22.63
N ALA A 91 3.82 -4.70 22.50
CA ALA A 91 5.27 -4.76 22.65
C ALA A 91 5.82 -3.46 23.27
N ASP A 92 6.89 -3.61 24.04
CA ASP A 92 7.68 -2.49 24.55
C ASP A 92 8.86 -2.26 23.58
N LEU A 93 8.75 -1.25 22.73
CA LEU A 93 9.72 -0.97 21.68
C LEU A 93 10.65 0.20 22.09
N LYS A 94 11.90 0.18 21.62
CA LYS A 94 12.88 1.21 21.92
C LYS A 94 13.04 2.18 20.78
N THR A 95 12.83 3.48 21.07
CA THR A 95 13.10 4.54 20.11
C THR A 95 14.61 4.80 19.98
N PHE A 96 15.02 5.59 18.99
CA PHE A 96 16.40 6.05 18.82
C PHE A 96 16.98 6.78 20.06
N GLU A 97 16.10 7.38 20.90
CA GLU A 97 16.51 8.01 22.16
C GLU A 97 16.61 7.00 23.32
N GLY A 98 16.31 5.72 23.12
CA GLY A 98 16.25 4.68 24.16
C GLY A 98 14.99 4.76 25.05
N LYS A 99 14.02 5.62 24.72
CA LYS A 99 12.71 5.65 25.38
C LYS A 99 11.92 4.38 25.03
N THR A 100 11.02 3.97 25.91
CA THR A 100 10.12 2.86 25.64
C THR A 100 8.80 3.40 25.10
N TRP A 101 8.38 2.90 23.94
CA TRP A 101 7.03 3.03 23.43
C TRP A 101 6.24 1.76 23.71
N HIS A 102 5.04 1.92 24.30
CA HIS A 102 4.10 0.84 24.52
C HIS A 102 3.25 0.67 23.26
N SER A 103 3.77 -0.11 22.34
CA SER A 103 3.22 -0.28 21.00
C SER A 103 2.15 -1.36 20.97
N THR A 104 1.17 -1.22 20.07
CA THR A 104 0.10 -2.19 19.84
C THR A 104 -0.16 -2.35 18.34
N ASN A 105 0.39 -3.40 17.72
CA ASN A 105 -0.07 -3.81 16.40
C ASN A 105 -1.47 -4.43 16.51
N ILE A 106 -2.36 -4.07 15.59
CA ILE A 106 -3.74 -4.56 15.56
C ILE A 106 -3.88 -5.49 14.36
N ILE A 107 -4.23 -6.74 14.57
CA ILE A 107 -4.43 -7.73 13.52
C ILE A 107 -5.90 -8.12 13.47
N ALA A 108 -6.59 -7.78 12.38
CA ALA A 108 -8.00 -8.09 12.16
C ALA A 108 -8.14 -9.10 11.02
N SER A 109 -8.64 -10.29 11.34
CA SER A 109 -8.69 -11.43 10.42
C SER A 109 -10.10 -11.71 9.91
N TYR A 110 -10.26 -11.69 8.58
CA TYR A 110 -11.41 -12.25 7.88
C TYR A 110 -11.13 -13.72 7.52
N LYS A 111 -12.06 -14.63 7.82
CA LYS A 111 -11.90 -16.09 7.65
C LYS A 111 -10.57 -16.58 8.24
N PRO A 112 -10.36 -16.44 9.57
CA PRO A 112 -9.11 -16.83 10.23
C PRO A 112 -8.78 -18.33 10.12
N GLU A 113 -9.77 -19.16 9.83
CA GLU A 113 -9.62 -20.61 9.63
C GLU A 113 -8.93 -20.98 8.30
N LEU A 114 -8.92 -20.08 7.32
CA LEU A 114 -8.25 -20.32 6.03
C LEU A 114 -6.75 -20.05 6.17
N LYS A 115 -5.94 -21.05 5.80
CA LYS A 115 -4.47 -20.93 5.78
C LYS A 115 -3.98 -20.16 4.56
N ASP A 116 -4.72 -20.20 3.49
CA ASP A 116 -4.45 -19.48 2.25
C ASP A 116 -4.94 -18.05 2.41
N ARG A 117 -4.02 -17.10 2.57
CA ARG A 117 -4.28 -15.74 3.04
C ARG A 117 -3.46 -14.70 2.31
N ILE A 118 -3.95 -13.47 2.34
CA ILE A 118 -3.22 -12.26 1.96
C ILE A 118 -3.23 -11.26 3.12
N ILE A 119 -2.30 -10.33 3.10
CA ILE A 119 -2.22 -9.23 4.07
C ILE A 119 -2.53 -7.91 3.37
N ILE A 120 -3.30 -7.05 4.04
CA ILE A 120 -3.37 -5.61 3.73
C ILE A 120 -2.97 -4.89 5.02
N CYS A 121 -1.97 -4.03 4.95
CA CYS A 121 -1.44 -3.38 6.14
C CYS A 121 -1.25 -1.87 5.94
N SER A 122 -1.11 -1.18 7.05
CA SER A 122 -0.83 0.25 7.13
C SER A 122 -0.34 0.55 8.55
N HIS A 123 0.43 1.60 8.76
CA HIS A 123 0.63 2.10 10.12
C HIS A 123 -0.58 2.94 10.58
N TRP A 124 -0.70 3.15 11.90
CA TRP A 124 -1.82 3.90 12.49
C TRP A 124 -1.40 4.98 13.47
N ASP A 125 -0.15 4.97 13.90
CA ASP A 125 0.44 6.01 14.74
C ASP A 125 0.63 7.33 13.99
N SER A 126 1.18 8.31 14.65
CA SER A 126 1.47 9.63 14.08
C SER A 126 2.88 10.07 14.45
N ARG A 127 3.54 10.75 13.52
CA ARG A 127 4.83 11.38 13.74
C ARG A 127 4.80 12.38 14.90
N PRO A 128 5.73 12.28 15.87
CA PRO A 128 5.83 13.24 16.97
C PRO A 128 6.28 14.64 16.55
N TRP A 129 6.75 14.80 15.33
CA TRP A 129 7.37 16.02 14.84
C TRP A 129 6.91 16.37 13.43
N ALA A 130 6.55 17.63 13.17
CA ALA A 130 6.31 18.13 11.81
C ALA A 130 7.64 18.62 11.19
N ASP A 131 8.62 17.73 11.08
CA ASP A 131 10.00 18.08 10.74
C ASP A 131 10.21 18.44 9.26
N ALA A 132 9.24 18.19 8.38
CA ALA A 132 9.22 18.68 7.01
C ALA A 132 8.35 19.95 6.82
N ASP A 133 7.76 20.52 7.89
CA ASP A 133 6.97 21.74 7.78
C ASP A 133 7.85 22.92 7.33
N PRO A 134 7.43 23.72 6.35
CA PRO A 134 8.20 24.89 5.89
C PRO A 134 8.40 25.96 6.97
N ASP A 135 7.53 25.99 8.00
CA ASP A 135 7.67 26.84 9.17
C ASP A 135 8.40 26.09 10.28
N THR A 136 9.70 26.37 10.44
CA THR A 136 10.54 25.72 11.46
C THR A 136 10.04 25.88 12.90
N ALA A 137 9.20 26.89 13.19
CA ALA A 137 8.59 27.06 14.50
C ALA A 137 7.61 25.92 14.83
N LYS A 138 7.11 25.20 13.82
CA LYS A 138 6.19 24.08 13.96
C LYS A 138 6.86 22.71 14.05
N HIS A 139 8.16 22.61 13.80
CA HIS A 139 8.87 21.34 13.71
C HIS A 139 8.72 20.44 14.94
N ARG A 140 8.47 21.01 16.11
CA ARG A 140 8.25 20.23 17.35
C ARG A 140 6.78 19.98 17.68
N THR A 141 5.90 20.24 16.72
CA THR A 141 4.45 19.97 16.83
C THR A 141 4.18 18.57 16.28
N PRO A 142 3.43 17.71 16.99
CA PRO A 142 3.00 16.42 16.43
C PRO A 142 2.12 16.61 15.18
N VAL A 143 2.28 15.73 14.22
CA VAL A 143 1.50 15.70 12.99
C VAL A 143 0.12 15.11 13.27
N MET A 144 -0.95 15.70 12.69
CA MET A 144 -2.30 15.12 12.77
C MET A 144 -2.39 13.78 12.03
N ALA A 145 -1.61 13.62 10.98
CA ALA A 145 -1.44 12.37 10.26
C ALA A 145 -2.75 11.81 9.66
N ALA A 146 -3.47 12.69 8.95
CA ALA A 146 -4.70 12.31 8.26
C ALA A 146 -4.43 11.44 7.03
N ASN A 147 -3.36 11.74 6.31
CA ASN A 147 -2.87 10.92 5.20
C ASN A 147 -1.88 9.88 5.68
N ASP A 148 -0.96 10.29 6.51
CA ASP A 148 0.20 9.57 7.02
C ASP A 148 -0.12 8.90 8.36
N GLY A 149 -0.70 7.82 8.29
CA GLY A 149 -1.22 6.59 8.72
C GLY A 149 -2.75 6.46 8.69
N ALA A 150 -3.57 7.49 8.99
CA ALA A 150 -5.01 7.30 9.09
C ALA A 150 -5.67 6.93 7.75
N SER A 151 -5.11 7.34 6.61
CA SER A 151 -5.71 7.06 5.30
C SER A 151 -5.70 5.57 4.96
N GLY A 152 -4.57 4.88 5.20
CA GLY A 152 -4.45 3.45 4.94
C GLY A 152 -5.39 2.63 5.83
N VAL A 153 -5.44 2.93 7.14
CA VAL A 153 -6.37 2.29 8.09
C VAL A 153 -7.83 2.50 7.66
N ALA A 154 -8.20 3.71 7.22
CA ALA A 154 -9.55 4.01 6.76
C ALA A 154 -9.93 3.22 5.50
N VAL A 155 -9.01 3.09 4.54
CA VAL A 155 -9.20 2.23 3.36
C VAL A 155 -9.38 0.78 3.78
N MET A 156 -8.57 0.27 4.70
CA MET A 156 -8.68 -1.11 5.22
C MET A 156 -10.05 -1.36 5.88
N ILE A 157 -10.54 -0.45 6.70
CA ILE A 157 -11.87 -0.57 7.35
C ILE A 157 -12.98 -0.62 6.31
N GLU A 158 -12.95 0.24 5.29
CA GLU A 158 -13.97 0.24 4.23
C GLU A 158 -13.89 -1.03 3.36
N VAL A 159 -12.69 -1.52 3.02
CA VAL A 159 -12.52 -2.81 2.33
C VAL A 159 -13.07 -3.93 3.18
N ALA A 160 -12.75 -3.98 4.47
CA ALA A 160 -13.27 -4.99 5.40
C ALA A 160 -14.81 -5.02 5.43
N ARG A 161 -15.45 -3.84 5.42
CA ARG A 161 -16.92 -3.72 5.38
C ARG A 161 -17.54 -4.33 4.11
N LEU A 162 -16.78 -4.41 3.03
CA LEU A 162 -17.27 -4.88 1.73
C LEU A 162 -16.99 -6.37 1.48
N LEU A 163 -16.23 -7.05 2.34
CA LEU A 163 -15.81 -8.45 2.13
C LEU A 163 -16.99 -9.43 2.02
N ASP A 164 -18.07 -9.21 2.77
CA ASP A 164 -19.26 -10.07 2.68
C ASP A 164 -19.98 -9.94 1.34
N GLN A 165 -19.83 -8.82 0.63
CA GLN A 165 -20.33 -8.64 -0.73
C GLN A 165 -19.36 -9.23 -1.76
N LEU A 166 -18.05 -9.03 -1.53
CA LEU A 166 -16.98 -9.48 -2.42
C LEU A 166 -16.78 -11.01 -2.36
N LYS A 167 -16.94 -11.62 -1.18
CA LYS A 167 -16.81 -13.07 -0.90
C LYS A 167 -15.51 -13.67 -1.41
N PRO A 168 -14.34 -13.13 -1.01
CA PRO A 168 -13.06 -13.67 -1.46
C PRO A 168 -12.90 -15.14 -1.10
N ALA A 169 -12.18 -15.90 -1.94
CA ALA A 169 -11.86 -17.30 -1.70
C ALA A 169 -10.77 -17.49 -0.64
N VAL A 170 -9.99 -16.46 -0.36
CA VAL A 170 -8.85 -16.47 0.59
C VAL A 170 -9.22 -15.81 1.91
N GLY A 171 -8.45 -16.10 2.97
CA GLY A 171 -8.44 -15.33 4.20
C GLY A 171 -7.73 -13.99 3.99
N ILE A 172 -8.11 -12.97 4.76
CA ILE A 172 -7.47 -11.65 4.70
C ILE A 172 -7.13 -11.20 6.12
N ASP A 173 -5.88 -10.80 6.34
CA ASP A 173 -5.47 -10.12 7.55
C ASP A 173 -5.23 -8.66 7.27
N PHE A 174 -5.95 -7.81 8.01
CA PHE A 174 -5.67 -6.38 8.08
C PHE A 174 -4.75 -6.16 9.27
N ILE A 175 -3.54 -5.64 9.01
CA ILE A 175 -2.56 -5.37 10.06
C ILE A 175 -2.33 -3.87 10.14
N CYS A 176 -2.70 -3.28 11.29
CA CYS A 176 -2.35 -1.89 11.57
C CYS A 176 -1.08 -1.92 12.42
N PHE A 177 0.05 -1.53 11.83
CA PHE A 177 1.33 -1.42 12.53
C PHE A 177 1.36 -0.15 13.39
N ASP A 178 2.03 -0.23 14.53
CA ASP A 178 2.21 0.87 15.47
C ASP A 178 3.67 1.28 15.52
N SER A 179 3.93 2.53 15.87
CA SER A 179 5.29 3.02 16.07
C SER A 179 6.16 2.92 14.80
N GLU A 180 5.54 3.16 13.65
CA GLU A 180 6.23 3.25 12.37
C GLU A 180 7.03 4.55 12.32
N ASP A 181 6.37 5.69 12.60
CA ASP A 181 6.75 7.05 12.23
C ASP A 181 7.58 7.74 13.34
N GLY A 182 8.37 6.93 14.04
CA GLY A 182 9.16 7.35 15.21
C GLY A 182 10.63 7.61 14.96
N GLY A 183 11.07 7.56 13.71
CA GLY A 183 12.47 7.76 13.34
C GLY A 183 12.99 9.14 13.72
N ALA A 184 14.31 9.25 13.93
CA ALA A 184 14.94 10.46 14.40
C ALA A 184 14.65 11.65 13.46
N PRO A 185 14.18 12.80 14.00
CA PRO A 185 14.02 14.01 13.19
C PRO A 185 15.39 14.56 12.79
N TYR A 186 15.46 15.37 11.73
CA TYR A 186 16.72 15.83 11.15
C TYR A 186 17.67 16.51 12.18
N TRP A 187 17.15 17.16 13.22
CA TRP A 187 18.00 17.79 14.26
C TRP A 187 18.58 16.79 15.28
N GLU A 188 18.15 15.53 15.23
CA GLU A 188 18.66 14.41 16.04
C GLU A 188 19.32 13.32 15.17
N GLU A 189 19.45 13.54 13.88
CA GLU A 189 19.99 12.58 12.89
C GLU A 189 21.35 11.97 13.32
N ALA A 190 22.16 12.73 14.04
CA ALA A 190 23.42 12.23 14.60
C ALA A 190 23.24 11.09 15.63
N LYS A 191 22.04 10.89 16.16
CA LYS A 191 21.68 9.80 17.10
C LYS A 191 20.98 8.65 16.40
N ALA A 192 20.52 8.86 15.16
CA ALA A 192 19.83 7.84 14.40
C ALA A 192 20.76 6.64 14.08
N PRO A 193 20.26 5.41 14.13
CA PRO A 193 20.95 4.29 13.53
C PRO A 193 21.14 4.51 12.02
N GLN A 194 22.33 4.16 11.51
CA GLN A 194 22.64 4.37 10.07
C GLN A 194 21.89 3.43 9.13
N ASP A 195 21.31 2.36 9.67
CA ASP A 195 20.55 1.35 8.95
C ASP A 195 19.02 1.63 8.93
N GLY A 196 18.58 2.76 9.50
CA GLY A 196 17.16 3.13 9.56
C GLY A 196 16.32 2.26 10.51
N SER A 197 16.95 1.51 11.42
CA SER A 197 16.26 0.60 12.34
C SER A 197 15.44 1.31 13.44
N ASP A 198 15.43 2.62 13.47
CA ASP A 198 14.60 3.47 14.33
C ASP A 198 13.21 3.78 13.75
N TRP A 199 12.96 3.39 12.49
CA TRP A 199 11.67 3.47 11.81
C TRP A 199 10.95 2.12 11.83
N CYS A 200 9.64 2.08 11.58
CA CYS A 200 8.87 0.86 11.34
C CYS A 200 8.97 -0.15 12.51
N LEU A 201 9.06 0.33 13.75
CA LEU A 201 9.35 -0.53 14.92
C LEU A 201 8.29 -1.62 15.12
N GLY A 202 7.01 -1.32 14.84
CA GLY A 202 5.92 -2.27 14.97
C GLY A 202 5.98 -3.40 13.96
N SER A 203 6.25 -3.10 12.71
CA SER A 203 6.39 -4.14 11.67
C SER A 203 7.67 -4.93 11.80
N GLN A 204 8.77 -4.33 12.26
CA GLN A 204 9.99 -5.06 12.62
C GLN A 204 9.71 -6.10 13.73
N TYR A 205 8.95 -5.69 14.77
CA TYR A 205 8.57 -6.59 15.84
C TYR A 205 7.66 -7.70 15.33
N TRP A 206 6.60 -7.37 14.57
CA TRP A 206 5.67 -8.35 14.04
C TRP A 206 6.36 -9.34 13.10
N SER A 207 7.25 -8.87 12.23
CA SER A 207 7.99 -9.70 11.27
C SER A 207 8.87 -10.75 11.97
N SER A 208 9.42 -10.39 13.13
CA SER A 208 10.22 -11.30 13.98
C SER A 208 9.36 -12.17 14.91
N HIS A 209 8.16 -11.72 15.23
CA HIS A 209 7.25 -12.35 16.21
C HIS A 209 5.81 -12.35 15.65
N PRO A 210 5.53 -13.09 14.59
CA PRO A 210 4.19 -13.09 14.01
C PRO A 210 3.14 -13.55 15.04
N HIS A 211 1.93 -13.02 14.92
CA HIS A 211 0.83 -13.23 15.85
C HIS A 211 0.33 -14.69 15.93
N VAL A 212 0.73 -15.52 14.98
CA VAL A 212 0.50 -16.97 14.94
C VAL A 212 1.81 -17.68 14.64
N GLU A 213 2.13 -18.74 15.36
CA GLU A 213 3.32 -19.55 15.12
C GLU A 213 3.29 -20.15 13.69
N GLY A 214 4.37 -19.98 12.95
CA GLY A 214 4.49 -20.46 11.58
C GLY A 214 3.56 -19.73 10.59
N TYR A 215 3.18 -18.50 10.89
CA TYR A 215 2.34 -17.66 10.04
C TYR A 215 2.94 -17.50 8.64
N THR A 216 2.09 -17.64 7.62
CA THR A 216 2.43 -17.39 6.23
C THR A 216 1.28 -16.68 5.52
N ALA A 217 1.60 -15.89 4.50
CA ALA A 217 0.63 -15.32 3.58
C ALA A 217 1.20 -15.40 2.15
N ARG A 218 0.32 -15.40 1.14
CA ARG A 218 0.74 -15.36 -0.27
C ARG A 218 1.56 -14.10 -0.56
N TYR A 219 1.08 -12.97 -0.07
CA TYR A 219 1.70 -11.65 -0.21
C TYR A 219 1.05 -10.63 0.74
N GLY A 220 1.68 -9.47 0.85
CA GLY A 220 1.16 -8.28 1.52
C GLY A 220 1.00 -7.10 0.58
N ILE A 221 0.11 -6.18 0.94
CA ILE A 221 -0.05 -4.85 0.33
C ILE A 221 -0.03 -3.84 1.47
N LEU A 222 0.99 -3.02 1.52
CA LEU A 222 1.10 -1.88 2.43
C LEU A 222 0.41 -0.67 1.81
N LEU A 223 -0.28 0.08 2.64
CA LEU A 223 -0.97 1.33 2.29
C LEU A 223 -0.36 2.45 3.12
N ASP A 224 0.45 3.27 2.51
CA ASP A 224 0.98 4.45 3.15
C ASP A 224 0.67 5.71 2.35
N MET A 225 0.12 6.73 3.02
CA MET A 225 -0.28 8.00 2.41
C MET A 225 -1.20 7.85 1.19
N VAL A 226 -2.25 7.03 1.33
CA VAL A 226 -3.15 6.65 0.23
C VAL A 226 -4.38 7.53 0.07
N GLY A 227 -4.40 8.70 0.72
CA GLY A 227 -5.51 9.65 0.69
C GLY A 227 -5.16 11.05 0.20
N GLY A 228 -3.89 11.35 -0.04
CA GLY A 228 -3.43 12.71 -0.37
C GLY A 228 -3.98 13.25 -1.70
N THR A 229 -4.14 14.57 -1.76
CA THR A 229 -4.48 15.28 -2.99
C THR A 229 -3.32 15.15 -3.98
N ASP A 230 -3.63 14.92 -5.25
CA ASP A 230 -2.64 14.77 -6.34
C ASP A 230 -1.65 13.61 -6.18
N ALA A 231 -1.95 12.63 -5.32
CA ALA A 231 -1.11 11.44 -5.17
C ALA A 231 -0.86 10.72 -6.50
N ARG A 232 0.36 10.21 -6.67
CA ARG A 232 0.78 9.36 -7.79
C ARG A 232 1.64 8.24 -7.23
N TYR A 233 1.29 7.02 -7.59
CA TYR A 233 1.98 5.81 -7.17
C TYR A 233 2.79 5.25 -8.34
N CYS A 234 4.08 5.07 -8.12
CA CYS A 234 5.00 4.42 -9.05
C CYS A 234 5.36 3.04 -8.49
N TYR A 235 5.99 2.18 -9.31
CA TYR A 235 6.56 0.95 -8.79
C TYR A 235 7.69 1.30 -7.81
N GLU A 236 7.49 1.01 -6.52
CA GLU A 236 8.48 1.25 -5.49
C GLU A 236 9.61 0.19 -5.61
N GLY A 237 10.85 0.59 -5.33
CA GLY A 237 12.04 -0.21 -5.68
C GLY A 237 12.22 -1.48 -4.85
N VAL A 238 11.90 -1.46 -3.55
CA VAL A 238 11.96 -2.66 -2.69
C VAL A 238 10.83 -3.62 -3.08
N SER A 239 9.63 -3.09 -3.36
CA SER A 239 8.49 -3.84 -3.89
C SER A 239 8.84 -4.57 -5.19
N LEU A 240 9.52 -3.89 -6.12
CA LEU A 240 9.99 -4.54 -7.36
C LEU A 240 11.04 -5.61 -7.12
N ARG A 241 11.86 -5.46 -6.08
CA ARG A 241 12.92 -6.42 -5.75
C ARG A 241 12.37 -7.70 -5.15
N TYR A 242 11.40 -7.61 -4.24
CA TYR A 242 10.92 -8.74 -3.44
C TYR A 242 9.54 -9.26 -3.87
N ALA A 243 8.68 -8.40 -4.41
CA ALA A 243 7.28 -8.68 -4.71
C ALA A 243 6.88 -8.26 -6.15
N ARG A 244 7.78 -8.37 -7.13
CA ARG A 244 7.57 -7.87 -8.50
C ARG A 244 6.25 -8.33 -9.12
N ASP A 245 5.94 -9.61 -9.03
CA ASP A 245 4.73 -10.16 -9.65
C ASP A 245 3.46 -9.60 -8.99
N VAL A 246 3.48 -9.42 -7.67
CA VAL A 246 2.38 -8.79 -6.92
C VAL A 246 2.23 -7.33 -7.32
N THR A 247 3.35 -6.60 -7.41
CA THR A 247 3.39 -5.19 -7.86
C THR A 247 2.74 -5.04 -9.23
N LEU A 248 3.15 -5.82 -10.21
CA LEU A 248 2.61 -5.73 -11.57
C LEU A 248 1.12 -6.09 -11.62
N ARG A 249 0.70 -7.15 -10.90
CA ARG A 249 -0.72 -7.54 -10.79
C ARG A 249 -1.57 -6.43 -10.16
N LEU A 250 -1.05 -5.77 -9.12
CA LEU A 250 -1.75 -4.68 -8.42
C LEU A 250 -1.94 -3.48 -9.35
N TRP A 251 -0.91 -3.06 -10.10
CA TRP A 251 -1.02 -1.98 -11.07
C TRP A 251 -1.96 -2.33 -12.24
N ASP A 252 -1.96 -3.58 -12.68
CA ASP A 252 -2.94 -4.06 -13.66
C ASP A 252 -4.37 -4.05 -13.10
N ALA A 253 -4.56 -4.43 -11.84
CA ALA A 253 -5.85 -4.32 -11.16
C ALA A 253 -6.30 -2.84 -11.07
N ALA A 254 -5.38 -1.90 -10.83
CA ALA A 254 -5.66 -0.47 -10.83
C ALA A 254 -6.16 0.03 -12.22
N GLN A 255 -5.55 -0.46 -13.31
CA GLN A 255 -6.03 -0.13 -14.66
C GLN A 255 -7.47 -0.64 -14.87
N ARG A 256 -7.75 -1.89 -14.48
CA ARG A 256 -9.11 -2.48 -14.59
C ARG A 256 -10.13 -1.77 -13.70
N ALA A 257 -9.69 -1.30 -12.52
CA ALA A 257 -10.49 -0.52 -11.58
C ALA A 257 -10.76 0.93 -12.04
N GLY A 258 -10.14 1.39 -13.13
CA GLY A 258 -10.25 2.75 -13.63
C GLY A 258 -9.40 3.77 -12.84
N ALA A 259 -8.41 3.31 -12.08
CA ALA A 259 -7.50 4.13 -11.26
C ALA A 259 -6.11 4.34 -11.91
N GLY A 260 -5.97 4.06 -13.21
CA GLY A 260 -4.69 4.15 -13.91
C GLY A 260 -4.05 5.55 -13.93
N ASN A 261 -4.83 6.60 -13.68
CA ASN A 261 -4.33 7.96 -13.51
C ASN A 261 -3.57 8.16 -12.18
N LEU A 262 -3.82 7.32 -11.17
CA LEU A 262 -3.10 7.33 -9.90
C LEU A 262 -1.90 6.37 -9.92
N PHE A 263 -2.05 5.20 -10.55
CA PHE A 263 -1.06 4.13 -10.59
C PHE A 263 -0.26 4.18 -11.90
N LEU A 264 0.86 4.87 -11.87
CA LEU A 264 1.72 5.08 -13.04
C LEU A 264 2.58 3.85 -13.29
N GLN A 265 2.62 3.38 -14.54
CA GLN A 265 3.45 2.23 -14.94
C GLN A 265 4.90 2.66 -15.18
N GLN A 266 5.54 3.15 -14.15
CA GLN A 266 6.94 3.56 -14.15
C GLN A 266 7.60 3.26 -12.82
N GLU A 267 8.91 3.08 -12.83
CA GLU A 267 9.70 2.90 -11.61
C GLU A 267 9.77 4.23 -10.85
N GLY A 268 9.61 4.16 -9.52
CA GLY A 268 9.79 5.26 -8.58
C GLY A 268 11.10 5.13 -7.82
N GLY A 269 11.13 5.71 -6.61
CA GLY A 269 12.27 5.59 -5.69
C GLY A 269 12.22 4.33 -4.83
N TYR A 270 13.01 4.36 -3.76
CA TYR A 270 13.02 3.37 -2.69
C TYR A 270 12.48 4.02 -1.43
N ALA A 271 11.56 3.37 -0.74
CA ALA A 271 11.06 3.77 0.56
C ALA A 271 11.60 2.83 1.65
N GLN A 272 11.97 3.39 2.80
CA GLN A 272 12.14 2.64 4.03
C GLN A 272 10.79 2.68 4.74
N ASP A 273 10.08 1.56 4.75
CA ASP A 273 8.72 1.49 5.25
C ASP A 273 8.39 0.08 5.76
N ASP A 274 7.22 -0.12 6.36
CA ASP A 274 6.76 -1.37 6.99
C ASP A 274 6.85 -2.61 6.09
N HIS A 275 6.81 -2.45 4.76
CA HIS A 275 6.99 -3.56 3.82
C HIS A 275 8.42 -4.13 3.82
N VAL A 276 9.43 -3.34 4.22
CA VAL A 276 10.84 -3.80 4.23
C VAL A 276 11.02 -4.96 5.21
N PRO A 277 10.70 -4.85 6.53
CA PRO A 277 10.82 -5.98 7.44
C PRO A 277 9.87 -7.14 7.08
N MET A 278 8.71 -6.88 6.47
CA MET A 278 7.85 -7.96 5.98
C MET A 278 8.51 -8.79 4.88
N ASN A 279 9.19 -8.12 3.95
CA ASN A 279 9.95 -8.78 2.89
C ASN A 279 11.20 -9.48 3.40
N GLU A 280 12.01 -8.79 4.21
CA GLU A 280 13.35 -9.23 4.57
C GLU A 280 13.39 -10.19 5.76
N VAL A 281 12.48 -9.99 6.73
CA VAL A 281 12.46 -10.76 7.99
C VAL A 281 11.35 -11.80 7.98
N ALA A 282 10.10 -11.40 7.69
CA ALA A 282 8.99 -12.34 7.64
C ALA A 282 9.01 -13.20 6.36
N GLY A 283 9.71 -12.79 5.30
CA GLY A 283 9.79 -13.50 4.03
C GLY A 283 8.46 -13.52 3.28
N ILE A 284 7.60 -12.54 3.51
CA ILE A 284 6.30 -12.38 2.84
C ILE A 284 6.45 -11.30 1.76
N PRO A 285 6.32 -11.66 0.45
CA PRO A 285 6.41 -10.68 -0.63
C PRO A 285 5.38 -9.57 -0.43
N THR A 286 5.80 -8.37 -0.10
CA THR A 286 4.93 -7.25 0.23
C THR A 286 5.23 -6.05 -0.67
N VAL A 287 4.17 -5.53 -1.31
CA VAL A 287 4.22 -4.33 -2.14
C VAL A 287 3.75 -3.13 -1.32
N ASP A 288 4.37 -1.99 -1.57
CA ASP A 288 4.02 -0.72 -0.96
C ASP A 288 3.29 0.18 -1.98
N ILE A 289 2.13 0.69 -1.59
CA ILE A 289 1.42 1.77 -2.27
C ILE A 289 1.73 3.05 -1.51
N ILE A 290 2.78 3.72 -1.93
CA ILE A 290 3.25 4.99 -1.36
C ILE A 290 3.36 6.04 -2.48
N PRO A 291 2.95 7.30 -2.25
CA PRO A 291 3.11 8.33 -3.27
C PRO A 291 4.59 8.61 -3.50
N PHE A 292 4.97 8.73 -4.76
CA PHE A 292 6.31 9.10 -5.14
C PHE A 292 6.25 10.20 -6.19
N VAL A 293 6.72 11.39 -5.83
CA VAL A 293 6.84 12.53 -6.72
C VAL A 293 8.31 12.86 -6.89
N GLU A 294 8.81 12.78 -8.12
CA GLU A 294 10.18 13.16 -8.43
C GLU A 294 10.36 14.66 -8.19
N GLY A 295 11.32 15.03 -7.34
CA GLY A 295 11.64 16.44 -7.02
C GLY A 295 11.70 16.73 -5.52
N GLU A 296 11.31 17.97 -5.13
CA GLU A 296 11.51 18.50 -3.77
C GLU A 296 10.59 17.85 -2.71
N HIS A 297 9.48 17.23 -3.11
CA HIS A 297 8.49 16.63 -2.23
C HIS A 297 8.20 15.19 -2.65
N THR A 298 9.08 14.29 -2.29
CA THR A 298 9.03 12.89 -2.70
C THR A 298 7.71 12.20 -2.32
N PHE A 299 7.19 12.46 -1.11
CA PHE A 299 5.97 11.83 -0.57
C PHE A 299 4.73 12.75 -0.55
N GLY A 300 4.83 13.92 -1.18
CA GLY A 300 3.75 14.89 -1.27
C GLY A 300 3.90 16.07 -0.31
N ALA A 301 3.12 17.13 -0.57
CA ALA A 301 3.30 18.43 0.06
C ALA A 301 2.92 18.49 1.56
N THR A 302 2.14 17.52 2.05
CA THR A 302 1.68 17.49 3.45
C THR A 302 2.49 16.52 4.32
N TRP A 303 3.37 15.72 3.71
CA TRP A 303 4.18 14.74 4.41
C TRP A 303 5.01 15.40 5.52
N HIS A 304 4.89 14.88 6.74
CA HIS A 304 5.56 15.36 7.95
C HIS A 304 5.37 16.86 8.24
N THR A 305 4.21 17.41 7.90
CA THR A 305 3.84 18.81 8.18
C THR A 305 2.57 18.89 9.03
N VAL A 306 2.34 20.03 9.67
CA VAL A 306 1.07 20.31 10.37
C VAL A 306 -0.13 20.43 9.42
N SER A 307 0.12 20.41 8.11
CA SER A 307 -0.92 20.45 7.07
C SER A 307 -1.44 19.07 6.69
N ASP A 308 -0.93 17.99 7.28
CA ASP A 308 -1.52 16.66 7.10
C ASP A 308 -2.79 16.50 7.92
N THR A 309 -3.86 17.08 7.42
CA THR A 309 -5.18 17.19 8.06
C THR A 309 -6.27 16.66 7.13
N PRO A 310 -7.48 16.34 7.66
CA PRO A 310 -8.59 15.83 6.85
C PRO A 310 -8.96 16.72 5.65
N GLU A 311 -8.76 18.04 5.74
CA GLU A 311 -9.06 18.98 4.66
C GLU A 311 -8.21 18.75 3.40
N ASN A 312 -7.04 18.13 3.56
CA ASN A 312 -6.10 17.83 2.47
C ASN A 312 -6.24 16.39 1.93
N ILE A 313 -7.31 15.69 2.31
CA ILE A 313 -7.62 14.35 1.83
C ILE A 313 -8.53 14.40 0.60
N SER A 314 -8.15 13.65 -0.43
CA SER A 314 -8.89 13.47 -1.67
C SER A 314 -9.74 12.19 -1.64
N ARG A 315 -11.07 12.34 -1.72
CA ARG A 315 -11.99 11.20 -1.88
C ARG A 315 -11.78 10.45 -3.19
N GLU A 316 -11.28 11.12 -4.22
CA GLU A 316 -10.95 10.50 -5.50
C GLU A 316 -9.76 9.55 -5.35
N THR A 317 -8.71 9.97 -4.62
CA THR A 317 -7.55 9.13 -4.32
C THR A 317 -7.96 7.93 -3.49
N LEU A 318 -8.71 8.13 -2.39
CA LEU A 318 -9.23 7.03 -1.56
C LEU A 318 -10.05 6.03 -2.38
N ARG A 319 -10.92 6.52 -3.28
CA ARG A 319 -11.72 5.66 -4.17
C ARG A 319 -10.83 4.86 -5.10
N GLY A 320 -9.85 5.50 -5.73
CA GLY A 320 -8.94 4.85 -6.67
C GLY A 320 -8.16 3.71 -6.02
N VAL A 321 -7.57 3.95 -4.84
CA VAL A 321 -6.84 2.93 -4.09
C VAL A 321 -7.79 1.82 -3.60
N GLY A 322 -8.89 2.19 -2.95
CA GLY A 322 -9.83 1.21 -2.41
C GLY A 322 -10.47 0.34 -3.49
N GLN A 323 -10.84 0.93 -4.64
CA GLN A 323 -11.39 0.15 -5.77
C GLN A 323 -10.34 -0.78 -6.38
N THR A 324 -9.07 -0.37 -6.41
CA THR A 324 -7.95 -1.22 -6.84
C THR A 324 -7.81 -2.45 -5.94
N LEU A 325 -7.88 -2.27 -4.62
CA LEU A 325 -7.83 -3.37 -3.67
C LEU A 325 -9.03 -4.32 -3.84
N LEU A 326 -10.25 -3.80 -3.99
CA LEU A 326 -11.44 -4.64 -4.24
C LEU A 326 -11.29 -5.44 -5.54
N GLN A 327 -10.72 -4.84 -6.60
CA GLN A 327 -10.43 -5.54 -7.85
C GLN A 327 -9.41 -6.64 -7.62
N MET A 328 -8.27 -6.34 -6.99
CA MET A 328 -7.21 -7.30 -6.69
C MET A 328 -7.73 -8.49 -5.86
N ILE A 329 -8.50 -8.22 -4.80
CA ILE A 329 -9.10 -9.24 -3.94
C ILE A 329 -10.12 -10.10 -4.69
N SER A 330 -10.90 -9.52 -5.61
CA SER A 330 -11.89 -10.27 -6.41
C SER A 330 -11.24 -11.28 -7.37
N GLU A 331 -9.97 -11.10 -7.69
CA GLU A 331 -9.18 -11.96 -8.56
C GLU A 331 -8.52 -13.14 -7.82
N GLU A 332 -8.51 -13.11 -6.48
CA GLU A 332 -7.98 -14.21 -5.67
C GLU A 332 -8.91 -15.45 -5.72
N LYS A 333 -8.35 -16.57 -6.21
CA LYS A 333 -9.04 -17.86 -6.39
C LYS A 333 -8.51 -18.89 -5.42
#